data_d23f7ff5b836ef8541ca0f181e6d322b
#
_entry.id   d23f7ff5b836ef8541ca0f181e6d322b
#
_cell.length_a   1.000
_cell.length_b   1.000
_cell.length_c   1.000
_cell.angle_alpha   90.00
_cell.angle_beta   90.00
_cell.angle_gamma   90.00
#
_symmetry.space_group_name_H-M   'P 1'
#
loop_
_entity.id
_entity.type
_entity.pdbx_description
1 polymer ?
#
loop_
_entity_poly.entity_id
_entity_poly.type
_entity_poly.pdbx_seq_one_letter_code
_entity_poly.pdbx_strand_id
1 'polypeptide(L)'
;MATLKDFFEFAKKNGAEMVDLKFTDLLGTWQHCSFPIDTWDEDTFKDGVGFDGSSIRGWQGIHLSDMLAVPDPETMCLDPFFAKPTVSVIGNIIDPITREDYTRDPRHVARKATEYMKETGIADVCFIGPEPEFFVFDEVRYEQNQHRGFYEIDSVEGAWNTARFEEPNLGYKPSYKGGYFPVSPTDTYHDLRGEMVYALRKLGIVVEAHHHEVG
;
A
#
# COMPACT_ATOMS: atom_id res chain seq x y z
N MET A 1 8.43 -19.79 -7.72
CA MET A 1 8.12 -18.63 -8.61
C MET A 1 6.79 -18.91 -9.26
N ALA A 2 5.82 -18.01 -9.03
CA ALA A 2 4.53 -18.09 -9.71
C ALA A 2 4.71 -17.76 -11.20
N THR A 3 4.01 -18.52 -12.05
CA THR A 3 4.05 -18.36 -13.50
C THR A 3 2.80 -17.62 -14.00
N LEU A 4 2.79 -17.23 -15.26
CA LEU A 4 1.60 -16.71 -15.94
C LEU A 4 0.41 -17.69 -15.85
N LYS A 5 0.68 -18.96 -16.01
CA LYS A 5 -0.33 -20.01 -15.88
C LYS A 5 -0.95 -20.00 -14.49
N ASP A 6 -0.12 -19.87 -13.45
CA ASP A 6 -0.60 -19.80 -12.07
C ASP A 6 -1.48 -18.58 -11.84
N PHE A 7 -1.18 -17.44 -12.47
CA PHE A 7 -2.02 -16.24 -12.39
C PHE A 7 -3.42 -16.48 -12.96
N PHE A 8 -3.52 -17.00 -14.17
CA PHE A 8 -4.83 -17.25 -14.79
C PHE A 8 -5.61 -18.36 -14.08
N GLU A 9 -4.93 -19.41 -13.60
CA GLU A 9 -5.56 -20.44 -12.77
C GLU A 9 -6.08 -19.85 -11.45
N PHE A 10 -5.31 -18.99 -10.80
CA PHE A 10 -5.70 -18.30 -9.59
C PHE A 10 -6.92 -17.37 -9.82
N ALA A 11 -6.88 -16.56 -10.87
CA ALA A 11 -7.99 -15.70 -11.25
C ALA A 11 -9.28 -16.50 -11.50
N LYS A 12 -9.18 -17.57 -12.28
CA LYS A 12 -10.30 -18.46 -12.58
C LYS A 12 -10.85 -19.14 -11.33
N LYS A 13 -9.98 -19.68 -10.48
CA LYS A 13 -10.36 -20.35 -9.22
C LYS A 13 -11.14 -19.44 -8.28
N ASN A 14 -10.79 -18.16 -8.24
CA ASN A 14 -11.42 -17.16 -7.38
C ASN A 14 -12.57 -16.41 -8.06
N GLY A 15 -12.93 -16.77 -9.30
CA GLY A 15 -14.00 -16.11 -10.04
C GLY A 15 -13.73 -14.63 -10.31
N ALA A 16 -12.48 -14.26 -10.53
CA ALA A 16 -12.08 -12.88 -10.74
C ALA A 16 -12.79 -12.28 -11.97
N GLU A 17 -13.38 -11.11 -11.78
CA GLU A 17 -13.98 -10.30 -12.83
C GLU A 17 -13.02 -9.17 -13.28
N MET A 18 -12.13 -8.75 -12.38
CA MET A 18 -11.22 -7.62 -12.60
C MET A 18 -9.77 -7.99 -12.25
N VAL A 19 -8.85 -7.27 -12.85
CA VAL A 19 -7.45 -7.20 -12.45
C VAL A 19 -7.14 -5.76 -12.05
N ASP A 20 -6.44 -5.57 -10.94
CA ASP A 20 -5.98 -4.27 -10.47
C ASP A 20 -4.46 -4.24 -10.47
N LEU A 21 -3.87 -3.55 -11.45
CA LEU A 21 -2.43 -3.38 -11.58
C LEU A 21 -1.99 -2.21 -10.72
N LYS A 22 -1.15 -2.49 -9.73
CA LYS A 22 -0.65 -1.49 -8.76
C LYS A 22 0.84 -1.25 -8.94
N PHE A 23 1.28 -0.05 -8.65
CA PHE A 23 2.70 0.27 -8.50
C PHE A 23 2.89 1.40 -7.49
N THR A 24 4.08 1.54 -6.95
CA THR A 24 4.40 2.58 -5.98
C THR A 24 5.17 3.70 -6.65
N ASP A 25 4.77 4.95 -6.45
CA ASP A 25 5.52 6.11 -6.94
C ASP A 25 6.70 6.48 -6.02
N LEU A 26 7.50 7.47 -6.43
CA LEU A 26 8.68 7.92 -5.69
C LEU A 26 8.35 8.44 -4.28
N LEU A 27 7.13 8.92 -4.05
CA LEU A 27 6.68 9.45 -2.76
C LEU A 27 6.10 8.36 -1.85
N GLY A 28 6.02 7.11 -2.33
CA GLY A 28 5.44 5.99 -1.61
C GLY A 28 3.93 5.85 -1.77
N THR A 29 3.31 6.61 -2.68
CA THR A 29 1.88 6.49 -2.96
C THR A 29 1.61 5.30 -3.87
N TRP A 30 0.59 4.49 -3.55
CA TRP A 30 0.07 3.48 -4.44
C TRP A 30 -0.68 4.14 -5.59
N GLN A 31 -0.24 3.84 -6.81
CA GLN A 31 -0.95 4.15 -8.05
C GLN A 31 -1.55 2.86 -8.59
N HIS A 32 -2.68 2.92 -9.29
CA HIS A 32 -3.30 1.74 -9.87
C HIS A 32 -4.14 2.02 -11.10
N CYS A 33 -4.39 0.96 -11.86
CA CYS A 33 -5.38 0.93 -12.92
C CYS A 33 -6.04 -0.45 -12.96
N SER A 34 -7.36 -0.46 -13.07
CA SER A 34 -8.16 -1.69 -13.08
C SER A 34 -8.66 -2.03 -14.48
N PHE A 35 -8.68 -3.30 -14.79
CA PHE A 35 -9.06 -3.85 -16.09
C PHE A 35 -10.05 -5.01 -15.92
N PRO A 36 -10.98 -5.22 -16.87
CA PRO A 36 -11.71 -6.48 -16.95
C PRO A 36 -10.73 -7.64 -17.15
N ILE A 37 -10.94 -8.77 -16.46
CA ILE A 37 -10.03 -9.93 -16.54
C ILE A 37 -9.90 -10.51 -17.95
N ASP A 38 -10.95 -10.43 -18.75
CA ASP A 38 -10.99 -10.94 -20.11
C ASP A 38 -10.19 -10.11 -21.12
N THR A 39 -9.70 -8.93 -20.71
CA THR A 39 -8.78 -8.10 -21.52
C THR A 39 -7.31 -8.42 -21.26
N TRP A 40 -7.02 -9.32 -20.31
CA TRP A 40 -5.66 -9.71 -19.94
C TRP A 40 -5.30 -11.05 -20.57
N ASP A 41 -4.09 -11.10 -21.11
CA ASP A 41 -3.50 -12.28 -21.74
C ASP A 41 -1.99 -12.40 -21.41
N GLU A 42 -1.32 -13.35 -22.04
CA GLU A 42 0.12 -13.55 -21.84
C GLU A 42 0.96 -12.38 -22.36
N ASP A 43 0.49 -11.68 -23.40
CA ASP A 43 1.19 -10.54 -23.98
C ASP A 43 1.18 -9.34 -23.01
N THR A 44 0.12 -9.18 -22.21
CA THR A 44 0.04 -8.16 -21.17
C THR A 44 1.17 -8.28 -20.15
N PHE A 45 1.54 -9.50 -19.77
CA PHE A 45 2.66 -9.75 -18.85
C PHE A 45 4.04 -9.57 -19.50
N LYS A 46 4.13 -9.82 -20.79
CA LYS A 46 5.37 -9.68 -21.55
C LYS A 46 5.64 -8.24 -21.96
N ASP A 47 4.62 -7.60 -22.50
CA ASP A 47 4.76 -6.26 -23.08
C ASP A 47 4.56 -5.15 -22.05
N GLY A 48 3.77 -5.42 -21.01
CA GLY A 48 3.39 -4.46 -19.99
C GLY A 48 2.21 -3.60 -20.38
N VAL A 49 1.69 -2.87 -19.43
CA VAL A 49 0.57 -1.93 -19.58
C VAL A 49 1.11 -0.51 -19.70
N GLY A 50 0.76 0.18 -20.78
CA GLY A 50 1.19 1.56 -21.04
C GLY A 50 0.47 2.55 -20.12
N PHE A 51 1.21 3.55 -19.64
CA PHE A 51 0.65 4.68 -18.90
C PHE A 51 1.48 5.95 -19.09
N ASP A 52 0.91 7.10 -18.77
CA ASP A 52 1.57 8.40 -18.82
C ASP A 52 2.39 8.66 -17.55
N GLY A 53 3.70 8.44 -17.62
CA GLY A 53 4.63 8.70 -16.53
C GLY A 53 4.82 10.17 -16.19
N SER A 54 4.41 11.11 -17.06
CA SER A 54 4.44 12.54 -16.77
C SER A 54 3.35 12.96 -15.80
N SER A 55 2.30 12.16 -15.69
CA SER A 55 1.21 12.32 -14.72
C SER A 55 1.59 11.80 -13.32
N ILE A 56 2.69 11.06 -13.20
CA ILE A 56 3.22 10.59 -11.92
C ILE A 56 4.23 11.59 -11.39
N ARG A 57 3.95 12.14 -10.21
CA ARG A 57 4.78 13.21 -9.63
C ARG A 57 6.24 12.79 -9.46
N GLY A 58 7.14 13.58 -10.04
CA GLY A 58 8.59 13.40 -9.90
C GLY A 58 9.20 12.33 -10.82
N TRP A 59 8.41 11.76 -11.75
CA TRP A 59 8.90 10.71 -12.65
C TRP A 59 9.45 11.29 -13.94
N GLN A 60 8.62 11.61 -14.92
CA GLN A 60 9.05 12.00 -16.25
C GLN A 60 8.53 13.36 -16.70
N GLY A 61 9.20 13.98 -17.65
CA GLY A 61 8.66 15.12 -18.38
C GLY A 61 7.75 14.66 -19.51
N ILE A 62 6.90 15.56 -20.01
CA ILE A 62 5.90 15.26 -21.06
C ILE A 62 6.51 14.66 -22.33
N HIS A 63 7.75 15.00 -22.65
CA HIS A 63 8.45 14.50 -23.84
C HIS A 63 9.00 13.07 -23.73
N LEU A 64 8.93 12.48 -22.53
CA LEU A 64 9.30 11.09 -22.22
C LEU A 64 8.20 10.41 -21.41
N SER A 65 6.94 10.75 -21.69
CA SER A 65 5.80 10.37 -20.85
C SER A 65 5.45 8.90 -20.90
N ASP A 66 5.68 8.24 -22.01
CA ASP A 66 5.30 6.84 -22.19
C ASP A 66 6.14 5.93 -21.30
N MET A 67 5.48 5.14 -20.48
CA MET A 67 6.09 4.15 -19.59
C MET A 67 5.27 2.86 -19.58
N LEU A 68 5.88 1.76 -19.18
CA LEU A 68 5.22 0.48 -19.07
C LEU A 68 5.29 -0.04 -17.63
N ALA A 69 4.15 -0.55 -17.15
CA ALA A 69 4.08 -1.33 -15.92
C ALA A 69 3.95 -2.82 -16.30
N VAL A 70 4.98 -3.61 -16.03
CA VAL A 70 5.04 -5.05 -16.31
C VAL A 70 4.57 -5.79 -15.05
N PRO A 71 3.43 -6.52 -15.10
CA PRO A 71 2.90 -7.19 -13.94
C PRO A 71 3.82 -8.30 -13.44
N ASP A 72 3.97 -8.41 -12.12
CA ASP A 72 4.73 -9.47 -11.46
C ASP A 72 3.77 -10.53 -10.90
N PRO A 73 3.64 -11.71 -11.52
CA PRO A 73 2.68 -12.73 -11.11
C PRO A 73 2.94 -13.27 -9.69
N GLU A 74 4.15 -13.11 -9.14
CA GLU A 74 4.46 -13.54 -7.77
C GLU A 74 3.73 -12.70 -6.71
N THR A 75 3.26 -11.51 -7.09
CA THR A 75 2.58 -10.58 -6.19
C THR A 75 1.05 -10.70 -6.21
N MET A 76 0.53 -11.64 -7.02
CA MET A 76 -0.92 -11.79 -7.17
C MET A 76 -1.61 -12.12 -5.85
N CYS A 77 -2.71 -11.44 -5.59
CA CYS A 77 -3.59 -11.71 -4.47
C CYS A 77 -5.05 -11.42 -4.82
N LEU A 78 -5.98 -12.09 -4.15
CA LEU A 78 -7.38 -11.70 -4.22
C LEU A 78 -7.58 -10.51 -3.30
N ASP A 79 -7.90 -9.34 -3.87
CA ASP A 79 -8.05 -8.11 -3.09
C ASP A 79 -9.30 -8.21 -2.18
N PRO A 80 -9.13 -8.07 -0.86
CA PRO A 80 -10.24 -8.25 0.07
C PRO A 80 -11.16 -7.02 0.19
N PHE A 81 -10.85 -5.90 -0.45
CA PHE A 81 -11.52 -4.63 -0.26
C PHE A 81 -12.44 -4.23 -1.41
N PHE A 82 -12.27 -4.83 -2.59
CA PHE A 82 -13.14 -4.53 -3.72
C PHE A 82 -14.45 -5.32 -3.67
N ALA A 83 -15.55 -4.68 -4.08
CA ALA A 83 -16.86 -5.31 -4.13
C ALA A 83 -16.97 -6.41 -5.20
N LYS A 84 -16.22 -6.25 -6.29
CA LYS A 84 -16.08 -7.27 -7.34
C LYS A 84 -14.85 -8.14 -7.08
N PRO A 85 -14.90 -9.45 -7.33
CA PRO A 85 -13.72 -10.30 -7.23
C PRO A 85 -12.60 -9.76 -8.14
N THR A 86 -11.56 -9.23 -7.53
CA THR A 86 -10.45 -8.56 -8.21
C THR A 86 -9.14 -9.21 -7.82
N VAL A 87 -8.33 -9.59 -8.81
CA VAL A 87 -6.94 -9.98 -8.57
C VAL A 87 -6.07 -8.75 -8.65
N SER A 88 -5.46 -8.37 -7.53
CA SER A 88 -4.43 -7.33 -7.51
C SER A 88 -3.06 -7.93 -7.81
N VAL A 89 -2.26 -7.21 -8.59
CA VAL A 89 -0.90 -7.57 -8.96
C VAL A 89 -0.03 -6.32 -8.99
N ILE A 90 1.24 -6.43 -8.61
CA ILE A 90 2.16 -5.30 -8.59
C ILE A 90 2.99 -5.30 -9.88
N GLY A 91 3.11 -4.13 -10.52
CA GLY A 91 3.92 -3.93 -11.71
C GLY A 91 5.32 -3.42 -11.41
N ASN A 92 6.29 -3.86 -12.21
CA ASN A 92 7.62 -3.26 -12.32
C ASN A 92 7.60 -2.22 -13.43
N ILE A 93 8.20 -1.07 -13.22
CA ILE A 93 8.18 0.02 -14.17
C ILE A 93 9.42 -0.03 -15.07
N ILE A 94 9.19 0.03 -16.38
CA ILE A 94 10.25 -0.03 -17.37
C ILE A 94 10.11 1.07 -18.44
N ASP A 95 11.23 1.36 -19.10
CA ASP A 95 11.24 2.21 -20.29
C ASP A 95 10.67 1.43 -21.49
N PRO A 96 9.74 2.01 -22.28
CA PRO A 96 9.09 1.29 -23.39
C PRO A 96 10.03 1.02 -24.58
N ILE A 97 11.12 1.81 -24.73
CA ILE A 97 12.03 1.71 -25.87
C ILE A 97 13.21 0.79 -25.55
N THR A 98 13.89 1.05 -24.42
CA THR A 98 15.06 0.27 -24.01
C THR A 98 14.70 -1.03 -23.29
N ARG A 99 13.50 -1.11 -22.76
CA ARG A 99 13.02 -2.21 -21.90
C ARG A 99 13.82 -2.35 -20.60
N GLU A 100 14.59 -1.34 -20.25
CA GLU A 100 15.33 -1.29 -19.00
C GLU A 100 14.43 -0.87 -17.83
N ASP A 101 14.76 -1.37 -16.65
CA ASP A 101 14.07 -0.99 -15.40
C ASP A 101 14.17 0.52 -15.14
N TYR A 102 13.05 1.12 -14.75
CA TYR A 102 13.03 2.54 -14.43
C TYR A 102 13.73 2.83 -13.11
N THR A 103 14.73 3.72 -13.14
CA THR A 103 15.64 3.98 -12.01
C THR A 103 14.96 4.61 -10.78
N ARG A 104 13.77 5.22 -10.96
CA ARG A 104 12.97 5.82 -9.86
C ARG A 104 11.82 4.93 -9.40
N ASP A 105 11.70 3.72 -9.91
CA ASP A 105 10.80 2.72 -9.38
C ASP A 105 11.32 2.20 -8.04
N PRO A 106 10.61 2.39 -6.91
CA PRO A 106 11.03 1.91 -5.59
C PRO A 106 11.28 0.39 -5.57
N ARG A 107 10.52 -0.40 -6.33
CA ARG A 107 10.75 -1.84 -6.45
C ARG A 107 12.08 -2.17 -7.13
N HIS A 108 12.41 -1.45 -8.19
CA HIS A 108 13.72 -1.59 -8.84
C HIS A 108 14.86 -1.25 -7.88
N VAL A 109 14.72 -0.16 -7.10
CA VAL A 109 15.74 0.24 -6.11
C VAL A 109 15.93 -0.84 -5.05
N ALA A 110 14.86 -1.42 -4.52
CA ALA A 110 14.93 -2.51 -3.54
C ALA A 110 15.57 -3.77 -4.13
N ARG A 111 15.20 -4.16 -5.34
CA ARG A 111 15.79 -5.30 -6.06
C ARG A 111 17.29 -5.10 -6.28
N LYS A 112 17.70 -3.95 -6.81
CA LYS A 112 19.10 -3.58 -7.03
C LYS A 112 19.90 -3.58 -5.72
N ALA A 113 19.33 -3.12 -4.61
CA ALA A 113 20.00 -3.17 -3.31
C ALA A 113 20.23 -4.63 -2.83
N THR A 114 19.26 -5.49 -3.05
CA THR A 114 19.38 -6.91 -2.72
C THR A 114 20.44 -7.63 -3.58
N GLU A 115 20.47 -7.33 -4.87
CA GLU A 115 21.48 -7.86 -5.79
C GLU A 115 22.88 -7.39 -5.39
N TYR A 116 23.05 -6.10 -5.12
CA TYR A 116 24.33 -5.54 -4.67
C TYR A 116 24.83 -6.18 -3.35
N MET A 117 23.93 -6.40 -2.40
CA MET A 117 24.27 -7.08 -1.14
C MET A 117 24.86 -8.47 -1.40
N LYS A 118 24.29 -9.24 -2.33
CA LYS A 118 24.79 -10.56 -2.75
C LYS A 118 26.12 -10.48 -3.48
N GLU A 119 26.24 -9.56 -4.42
CA GLU A 119 27.46 -9.34 -5.20
C GLU A 119 28.68 -8.97 -4.33
N THR A 120 28.45 -8.19 -3.29
CA THR A 120 29.52 -7.82 -2.34
C THR A 120 29.96 -8.97 -1.43
N GLY A 121 29.17 -10.06 -1.38
CA GLY A 121 29.42 -11.20 -0.48
C GLY A 121 29.21 -10.92 1.00
N ILE A 122 28.59 -9.76 1.33
CA ILE A 122 28.31 -9.39 2.74
C ILE A 122 27.22 -10.28 3.31
N ALA A 123 26.11 -10.47 2.55
CA ALA A 123 24.99 -11.31 2.93
C ALA A 123 24.21 -11.76 1.69
N ASP A 124 23.47 -12.83 1.80
CA ASP A 124 22.55 -13.36 0.78
C ASP A 124 21.08 -13.17 1.17
N VAL A 125 20.81 -12.86 2.43
CA VAL A 125 19.47 -12.63 2.98
C VAL A 125 19.46 -11.39 3.86
N CYS A 126 18.42 -10.58 3.74
CA CYS A 126 18.12 -9.45 4.61
C CYS A 126 16.74 -9.65 5.25
N PHE A 127 16.69 -9.71 6.57
CA PHE A 127 15.42 -9.74 7.31
C PHE A 127 15.02 -8.32 7.70
N ILE A 128 13.77 -7.96 7.40
CA ILE A 128 13.21 -6.64 7.70
C ILE A 128 11.88 -6.86 8.42
N GLY A 129 11.72 -6.24 9.60
CA GLY A 129 10.47 -6.23 10.36
C GLY A 129 9.87 -4.82 10.35
N PRO A 130 8.98 -4.48 9.41
CA PRO A 130 8.36 -3.16 9.38
C PRO A 130 7.33 -3.03 10.50
N GLU A 131 7.30 -1.85 11.14
CA GLU A 131 6.33 -1.44 12.15
C GLU A 131 5.56 -0.23 11.61
N PRO A 132 4.51 -0.44 10.79
CA PRO A 132 3.74 0.68 10.28
C PRO A 132 2.86 1.30 11.37
N GLU A 133 3.16 2.54 11.73
CA GLU A 133 2.42 3.32 12.72
C GLU A 133 1.54 4.35 12.01
N PHE A 134 0.34 4.57 12.55
CA PHE A 134 -0.62 5.50 11.98
C PHE A 134 -1.57 6.05 13.05
N PHE A 135 -2.11 7.24 12.79
CA PHE A 135 -3.21 7.82 13.57
C PHE A 135 -4.55 7.59 12.87
N VAL A 136 -5.59 7.45 13.66
CA VAL A 136 -6.97 7.41 13.18
C VAL A 136 -7.67 8.68 13.59
N PHE A 137 -8.18 9.43 12.62
CA PHE A 137 -8.91 10.67 12.84
C PHE A 137 -10.35 10.54 12.33
N ASP A 138 -11.30 11.09 13.07
CA ASP A 138 -12.69 11.21 12.66
C ASP A 138 -12.88 12.42 11.74
N GLU A 139 -12.09 13.47 11.94
CA GLU A 139 -12.15 14.67 11.13
C GLU A 139 -10.76 15.30 10.98
N VAL A 140 -10.44 15.75 9.77
CA VAL A 140 -9.19 16.46 9.47
C VAL A 140 -9.52 17.69 8.63
N ARG A 141 -9.09 18.86 9.12
CA ARG A 141 -9.14 20.13 8.39
C ARG A 141 -7.76 20.76 8.38
N TYR A 142 -7.34 21.28 7.27
CA TYR A 142 -6.08 22.00 7.18
C TYR A 142 -6.08 23.00 6.04
N GLU A 143 -5.25 24.01 6.19
CA GLU A 143 -4.93 24.96 5.13
C GLU A 143 -3.42 25.26 5.18
N GLN A 144 -2.81 25.30 4.02
CA GLN A 144 -1.41 25.66 3.88
C GLN A 144 -1.24 26.49 2.61
N ASN A 145 -0.93 27.77 2.78
CA ASN A 145 -0.62 28.69 1.69
C ASN A 145 0.52 29.65 2.06
N GLN A 146 0.81 30.66 1.23
CA GLN A 146 1.98 31.54 1.43
C GLN A 146 1.91 32.45 2.66
N HIS A 147 0.73 32.67 3.24
CA HIS A 147 0.53 33.61 4.33
C HIS A 147 -0.23 33.04 5.53
N ARG A 148 -0.69 31.78 5.41
CA ARG A 148 -1.46 31.12 6.47
C ARG A 148 -1.21 29.63 6.48
N GLY A 149 -1.18 29.04 7.66
CA GLY A 149 -1.19 27.60 7.86
C GLY A 149 -1.90 27.25 9.15
N PHE A 150 -2.74 26.23 9.11
CA PHE A 150 -3.34 25.61 10.28
C PHE A 150 -3.66 24.15 10.02
N TYR A 151 -3.83 23.38 11.08
CA TYR A 151 -4.53 22.10 11.06
C TYR A 151 -5.46 22.01 12.28
N GLU A 152 -6.53 21.26 12.11
CA GLU A 152 -7.50 20.94 13.15
C GLU A 152 -7.93 19.48 12.92
N ILE A 153 -7.84 18.67 13.95
CA ILE A 153 -8.16 17.25 13.90
C ILE A 153 -9.05 16.86 15.07
N ASP A 154 -9.96 15.91 14.83
CA ASP A 154 -10.75 15.27 15.88
C ASP A 154 -10.54 13.76 15.85
N SER A 155 -10.54 13.14 17.02
CA SER A 155 -10.52 11.70 17.20
C SER A 155 -11.25 11.32 18.49
N VAL A 156 -12.11 10.31 18.44
CA VAL A 156 -12.83 9.82 19.62
C VAL A 156 -11.92 9.37 20.76
N GLU A 157 -10.68 9.01 20.47
CA GLU A 157 -9.67 8.67 21.47
C GLU A 157 -8.98 9.90 22.08
N GLY A 158 -9.02 11.05 21.40
CA GLY A 158 -8.37 12.27 21.87
C GLY A 158 -9.11 12.92 23.03
N ALA A 159 -8.41 13.19 24.15
CA ALA A 159 -8.96 13.98 25.25
C ALA A 159 -9.26 15.44 24.83
N TRP A 160 -8.63 15.88 23.72
CA TRP A 160 -8.81 17.19 23.07
C TRP A 160 -9.93 17.23 22.02
N ASN A 161 -10.64 16.12 21.80
CA ASN A 161 -11.75 16.03 20.87
C ASN A 161 -12.81 17.10 21.14
N THR A 162 -13.46 17.62 20.08
CA THR A 162 -14.50 18.66 20.21
C THR A 162 -15.82 18.16 20.78
N ALA A 163 -15.90 16.89 21.14
CA ALA A 163 -17.05 16.23 21.80
C ALA A 163 -18.35 16.21 20.98
N ARG A 164 -18.30 16.23 19.66
CA ARG A 164 -19.51 16.24 18.82
C ARG A 164 -20.37 14.99 18.93
N PHE A 165 -19.73 13.84 19.18
CA PHE A 165 -20.40 12.53 19.19
C PHE A 165 -19.95 11.66 20.36
N GLU A 166 -19.58 12.29 21.48
CA GLU A 166 -19.03 11.59 22.62
C GLU A 166 -20.10 11.23 23.64
N GLU A 167 -19.89 10.08 24.28
CA GLU A 167 -20.66 9.66 25.45
C GLU A 167 -20.32 10.55 26.67
N PRO A 168 -21.21 10.65 27.68
CA PRO A 168 -20.99 11.53 28.84
C PRO A 168 -19.76 11.21 29.68
N ASN A 169 -19.34 9.94 29.72
CA ASN A 169 -18.17 9.51 30.50
C ASN A 169 -16.93 9.45 29.63
N LEU A 170 -15.99 10.38 29.85
CA LEU A 170 -14.75 10.48 29.11
C LEU A 170 -13.53 9.91 29.87
N GLY A 171 -13.75 9.28 31.02
CA GLY A 171 -12.68 8.76 31.87
C GLY A 171 -11.87 7.59 31.29
N TYR A 172 -12.33 7.01 30.17
CA TYR A 172 -11.62 5.94 29.45
C TYR A 172 -10.55 6.45 28.49
N LYS A 173 -10.54 7.73 28.14
CA LYS A 173 -9.58 8.28 27.17
C LYS A 173 -8.15 8.23 27.68
N PRO A 174 -7.18 7.90 26.82
CA PRO A 174 -5.78 7.89 27.21
C PRO A 174 -5.33 9.32 27.57
N SER A 175 -4.48 9.43 28.59
CA SER A 175 -3.79 10.67 28.90
C SER A 175 -2.73 10.99 27.84
N TYR A 176 -2.27 12.23 27.81
CA TYR A 176 -1.17 12.62 26.91
C TYR A 176 0.05 11.71 27.10
N LYS A 177 0.52 11.10 25.99
CA LYS A 177 1.59 10.08 26.01
C LYS A 177 1.27 8.81 26.83
N GLY A 178 0.01 8.56 27.13
CA GLY A 178 -0.44 7.42 27.94
C GLY A 178 -1.06 6.27 27.15
N GLY A 179 -0.88 6.24 25.82
CA GLY A 179 -1.52 5.26 24.93
C GLY A 179 -0.79 3.95 24.74
N TYR A 180 0.35 3.70 25.41
CA TYR A 180 1.11 2.47 25.20
C TYR A 180 0.47 1.26 25.92
N PHE A 181 0.03 0.29 25.15
CA PHE A 181 -0.56 -0.98 25.61
C PHE A 181 -1.80 -0.89 26.50
N PRO A 182 -2.70 0.08 26.36
CA PRO A 182 -3.91 0.06 27.15
C PRO A 182 -4.82 -1.11 26.68
N VAL A 183 -5.69 -1.53 27.58
CA VAL A 183 -6.78 -2.45 27.24
C VAL A 183 -8.07 -1.65 27.04
N SER A 184 -9.04 -2.23 26.33
CA SER A 184 -10.40 -1.66 26.24
C SER A 184 -10.99 -1.41 27.65
N PRO A 185 -11.73 -0.32 27.88
CA PRO A 185 -12.30 0.60 26.87
C PRO A 185 -11.35 1.72 26.41
N THR A 186 -10.16 1.86 26.98
CA THR A 186 -9.21 2.91 26.60
C THR A 186 -8.70 2.70 25.18
N ASP A 187 -8.37 1.47 24.81
CA ASP A 187 -8.10 1.08 23.41
C ASP A 187 -9.42 0.86 22.66
N THR A 188 -9.88 1.84 21.93
CA THR A 188 -11.13 1.76 21.16
C THR A 188 -10.92 1.19 19.75
N TYR A 189 -9.66 1.05 19.28
CA TYR A 189 -9.34 0.59 17.94
C TYR A 189 -8.78 -0.85 17.86
N HIS A 190 -8.93 -1.62 18.93
CA HIS A 190 -8.47 -3.02 18.95
C HIS A 190 -9.08 -3.83 17.79
N ASP A 191 -10.37 -3.75 17.59
CA ASP A 191 -11.06 -4.50 16.54
C ASP A 191 -10.67 -4.01 15.13
N LEU A 192 -10.49 -2.69 14.94
CA LEU A 192 -10.01 -2.13 13.69
C LEU A 192 -8.65 -2.73 13.32
N ARG A 193 -7.69 -2.73 14.25
CA ARG A 193 -6.37 -3.34 14.01
C ARG A 193 -6.47 -4.85 13.81
N GLY A 194 -7.35 -5.52 14.53
CA GLY A 194 -7.64 -6.95 14.34
C GLY A 194 -8.11 -7.27 12.93
N GLU A 195 -9.03 -6.48 12.37
CA GLU A 195 -9.49 -6.61 10.98
C GLU A 195 -8.35 -6.34 9.97
N MET A 196 -7.49 -5.34 10.24
CA MET A 196 -6.31 -5.08 9.40
C MET A 196 -5.34 -6.27 9.39
N VAL A 197 -5.04 -6.85 10.55
CA VAL A 197 -4.21 -8.07 10.68
C VAL A 197 -4.82 -9.23 9.91
N TYR A 198 -6.14 -9.42 10.03
CA TYR A 198 -6.84 -10.47 9.31
C TYR A 198 -6.77 -10.29 7.79
N ALA A 199 -6.94 -9.06 7.30
CA ALA A 199 -6.78 -8.74 5.87
C ALA A 199 -5.35 -9.01 5.39
N LEU A 200 -4.33 -8.54 6.12
CA LEU A 200 -2.92 -8.77 5.78
C LEU A 200 -2.58 -10.26 5.71
N ARG A 201 -3.07 -11.06 6.65
CA ARG A 201 -2.87 -12.53 6.63
C ARG A 201 -3.53 -13.20 5.41
N LYS A 202 -4.69 -12.70 4.96
CA LYS A 202 -5.29 -13.17 3.69
C LYS A 202 -4.43 -12.87 2.47
N LEU A 203 -3.67 -11.78 2.52
CA LEU A 203 -2.70 -11.41 1.48
C LEU A 203 -1.37 -12.16 1.59
N GLY A 204 -1.23 -13.09 2.54
CA GLY A 204 -0.02 -13.88 2.75
C GLY A 204 1.05 -13.18 3.58
N ILE A 205 0.75 -12.02 4.16
CA ILE A 205 1.67 -11.27 5.02
C ILE A 205 1.57 -11.82 6.45
N VAL A 206 2.70 -12.25 7.00
CA VAL A 206 2.79 -12.69 8.39
C VAL A 206 2.85 -11.47 9.30
N VAL A 207 1.82 -11.31 10.15
CA VAL A 207 1.78 -10.26 11.17
C VAL A 207 1.99 -10.92 12.52
N GLU A 208 2.97 -10.44 13.28
CA GLU A 208 3.34 -10.98 14.60
C GLU A 208 2.44 -10.44 15.71
N ALA A 209 2.20 -9.12 15.72
CA ALA A 209 1.42 -8.46 16.76
C ALA A 209 0.78 -7.16 16.25
N HIS A 210 -0.17 -6.66 17.03
CA HIS A 210 -0.65 -5.29 16.92
C HIS A 210 -0.97 -4.74 18.32
N HIS A 211 -0.82 -3.47 18.50
CA HIS A 211 -1.16 -2.79 19.76
C HIS A 211 -1.43 -1.31 19.53
N HIS A 212 -1.97 -0.66 20.56
CA HIS A 212 -2.06 0.80 20.62
C HIS A 212 -0.70 1.37 21.01
N GLU A 213 -0.23 2.39 20.29
CA GLU A 213 1.04 3.05 20.54
C GLU A 213 0.86 4.31 21.43
N VAL A 214 1.98 4.90 21.84
CA VAL A 214 2.04 6.00 22.83
C VAL A 214 1.26 7.24 22.43
N GLY A 215 1.24 7.58 21.16
CA GLY A 215 0.67 8.83 20.66
C GLY A 215 -0.77 8.76 20.26
#